data_5f39123407f1a3ee46254bfde5e76b61
#
_entry.id   5f39123407f1a3ee46254bfde5e76b61
#
_cell.length_a   1.000
_cell.length_b   1.000
_cell.length_c   1.000
_cell.angle_alpha   90.00
_cell.angle_beta   90.00
_cell.angle_gamma   90.00
#
_symmetry.space_group_name_H-M   'P 1'
#
loop_
_entity.id
_entity.type
_entity.pdbx_description
1 polymer ?
#
loop_
_entity_poly.entity_id
_entity_poly.type
_entity_poly.pdbx_seq_one_letter_code
_entity_poly.pdbx_strand_id
1 'polypeptide(L)'
;YAPYERGIKWVLRNPVKSVTAFCLAIPAIFLIYKGLEKERLPYMEHNDALMKIDWNAGISVEENDVRVGDVLKQVDGLVQTSTAMVGVQDFVLSHTEDLTTSEAVVYFQAEDGETLRQAQEKIRNYMAEHYPHGTVEFGASGNIFDLIFSNDDADLEIRLQRQGGGRPDVQEARAFLDTLSHRFLEVAVQPVVSERNIQYVADTEQMAVYHVSYAALQARLRMLVSQNEVYAINEGARSLPVIIGERSMDSRKLLQYTVR
;
A
#
# COMPACT_ATOMS: atom_id res chain seq x y z
N TYR A 1 -57.58 11.31 1.10
CA TYR A 1 -57.84 12.69 1.58
C TYR A 1 -58.51 12.74 2.98
N ALA A 2 -59.43 11.81 3.33
CA ALA A 2 -60.16 11.82 4.61
C ALA A 2 -59.28 11.77 5.89
N PRO A 3 -58.11 11.07 5.99
CA PRO A 3 -57.27 11.15 7.19
C PRO A 3 -56.57 12.50 7.34
N TYR A 4 -56.18 13.13 6.24
CA TYR A 4 -55.54 14.44 6.24
C TYR A 4 -56.44 15.55 6.72
N GLU A 5 -57.69 15.61 6.22
CA GLU A 5 -58.68 16.57 6.68
C GLU A 5 -59.02 16.43 8.15
N ARG A 6 -59.10 15.20 8.66
CA ARG A 6 -59.30 14.96 10.10
C ARG A 6 -58.15 15.47 10.94
N GLY A 7 -56.90 15.28 10.46
CA GLY A 7 -55.72 15.79 11.11
C GLY A 7 -55.71 17.32 11.20
N ILE A 8 -55.97 18.00 10.09
CA ILE A 8 -56.03 19.49 10.06
C ILE A 8 -57.12 20.01 10.97
N LYS A 9 -58.35 19.45 10.92
CA LYS A 9 -59.45 19.84 11.80
C LYS A 9 -59.09 19.65 13.27
N TRP A 10 -58.36 18.59 13.63
CA TRP A 10 -57.93 18.36 15.01
C TRP A 10 -56.87 19.38 15.46
N VAL A 11 -55.90 19.71 14.62
CA VAL A 11 -54.84 20.71 14.88
C VAL A 11 -55.48 22.10 15.12
N LEU A 12 -56.37 22.51 14.24
CA LEU A 12 -57.07 23.80 14.34
C LEU A 12 -58.00 23.88 15.55
N ARG A 13 -58.59 22.76 15.97
CA ARG A 13 -59.48 22.70 17.14
C ARG A 13 -58.72 22.67 18.47
N ASN A 14 -57.41 22.32 18.46
CA ASN A 14 -56.58 22.25 19.66
C ASN A 14 -55.24 22.99 19.46
N PRO A 15 -55.25 24.30 19.25
CA PRO A 15 -54.03 25.04 18.88
C PRO A 15 -52.93 24.96 19.93
N VAL A 16 -53.26 25.06 21.21
CA VAL A 16 -52.29 24.99 22.31
C VAL A 16 -51.58 23.63 22.35
N LYS A 17 -52.32 22.53 22.24
CA LYS A 17 -51.72 21.17 22.24
C LYS A 17 -50.85 20.94 21.02
N SER A 18 -51.24 21.45 19.87
CA SER A 18 -50.50 21.32 18.63
C SER A 18 -49.19 22.10 18.67
N VAL A 19 -49.21 23.33 19.17
CA VAL A 19 -48.00 24.14 19.35
C VAL A 19 -47.08 23.51 20.38
N THR A 20 -47.61 23.02 21.51
CA THR A 20 -46.79 22.34 22.52
C THR A 20 -46.10 21.07 21.97
N ALA A 21 -46.85 20.26 21.21
CA ALA A 21 -46.30 19.06 20.57
C ALA A 21 -45.19 19.40 19.57
N PHE A 22 -45.39 20.47 18.80
CA PHE A 22 -44.38 20.95 17.84
C PHE A 22 -43.12 21.47 18.55
N CYS A 23 -43.28 22.25 19.62
CA CYS A 23 -42.17 22.76 20.42
C CYS A 23 -41.40 21.63 21.13
N LEU A 24 -42.03 20.52 21.51
CA LEU A 24 -41.39 19.35 22.07
C LEU A 24 -40.68 18.48 21.02
N ALA A 25 -41.19 18.48 19.79
CA ALA A 25 -40.57 17.73 18.70
C ALA A 25 -39.16 18.25 18.35
N ILE A 26 -38.91 19.55 18.43
CA ILE A 26 -37.60 20.15 18.10
C ILE A 26 -36.49 19.65 19.01
N PRO A 27 -36.58 19.72 20.37
CA PRO A 27 -35.55 19.17 21.23
C PRO A 27 -35.45 17.63 21.13
N ALA A 28 -36.56 16.93 20.86
CA ALA A 28 -36.53 15.49 20.66
C ALA A 28 -35.74 15.12 19.42
N ILE A 29 -35.93 15.82 18.30
CA ILE A 29 -35.10 15.62 17.06
C ILE A 29 -33.63 15.91 17.34
N PHE A 30 -33.32 16.95 18.11
CA PHE A 30 -31.95 17.28 18.44
C PHE A 30 -31.29 16.20 19.33
N LEU A 31 -32.00 15.61 20.27
CA LEU A 31 -31.54 14.51 21.09
C LEU A 31 -31.29 13.24 20.26
N ILE A 32 -32.24 12.92 19.37
CA ILE A 32 -32.06 11.78 18.43
C ILE A 32 -30.86 12.02 17.54
N TYR A 33 -30.71 13.21 16.97
CA TYR A 33 -29.59 13.55 16.10
C TYR A 33 -28.22 13.44 16.82
N LYS A 34 -28.17 13.77 18.12
CA LYS A 34 -26.94 13.57 18.92
C LYS A 34 -26.64 12.10 19.26
N GLY A 35 -27.68 11.28 19.40
CA GLY A 35 -27.54 9.86 19.71
C GLY A 35 -27.34 8.96 18.49
N LEU A 36 -27.51 9.48 17.28
CA LEU A 36 -27.23 8.73 16.06
C LEU A 36 -25.74 8.78 15.76
N GLU A 37 -25.13 7.62 15.57
CA GLU A 37 -23.80 7.49 14.98
C GLU A 37 -23.83 8.08 13.57
N LYS A 38 -22.89 8.99 13.31
CA LYS A 38 -22.81 9.70 12.04
C LYS A 38 -21.80 9.00 11.16
N GLU A 39 -22.25 8.07 10.39
CA GLU A 39 -21.46 7.49 9.31
C GLU A 39 -21.67 8.28 8.02
N ARG A 40 -20.61 8.57 7.30
CA ARG A 40 -20.68 9.31 6.04
C ARG A 40 -21.31 8.49 4.92
N LEU A 41 -21.13 7.17 4.98
CA LEU A 41 -21.66 6.20 4.03
C LEU A 41 -22.09 4.93 4.78
N PRO A 42 -23.16 4.24 4.32
CA PRO A 42 -23.46 2.92 4.86
C PRO A 42 -22.29 1.98 4.56
N TYR A 43 -21.94 1.14 5.52
CA TYR A 43 -20.94 0.09 5.33
C TYR A 43 -21.41 -0.84 4.19
N MET A 44 -20.66 -0.86 3.10
CA MET A 44 -20.86 -1.83 2.02
C MET A 44 -19.94 -3.01 2.27
N GLU A 45 -20.52 -4.19 2.38
CA GLU A 45 -19.71 -5.41 2.44
C GLU A 45 -19.06 -5.64 1.08
N HIS A 46 -17.73 -5.57 1.06
CA HIS A 46 -16.92 -5.92 -0.09
C HIS A 46 -16.47 -7.36 0.05
N ASN A 47 -16.54 -8.13 -1.03
CA ASN A 47 -15.98 -9.48 -1.12
C ASN A 47 -14.63 -9.49 -1.85
N ASP A 48 -14.11 -8.32 -2.19
CA ASP A 48 -12.85 -8.12 -2.90
C ASP A 48 -11.98 -7.06 -2.21
N ALA A 49 -10.69 -7.14 -2.44
CA ALA A 49 -9.73 -6.19 -1.90
C ALA A 49 -8.54 -5.99 -2.82
N LEU A 50 -7.95 -4.81 -2.70
CA LEU A 50 -6.65 -4.47 -3.24
C LEU A 50 -5.61 -4.56 -2.12
N MET A 51 -4.61 -5.42 -2.27
CA MET A 51 -3.51 -5.58 -1.35
C MET A 51 -2.27 -4.91 -1.93
N LYS A 52 -1.72 -3.96 -1.21
CA LYS A 52 -0.40 -3.36 -1.52
C LYS A 52 0.65 -4.00 -0.61
N ILE A 53 1.73 -4.48 -1.19
CA ILE A 53 2.86 -5.06 -0.48
C ILE A 53 4.09 -4.22 -0.79
N ASP A 54 4.84 -3.83 0.25
CA ASP A 54 6.22 -3.37 0.13
C ASP A 54 7.10 -4.27 1.01
N TRP A 55 8.05 -4.95 0.40
CA TRP A 55 8.96 -5.84 1.12
C TRP A 55 9.99 -5.08 1.95
N ASN A 56 10.11 -3.78 1.75
CA ASN A 56 11.06 -2.91 2.44
C ASN A 56 12.50 -3.47 2.41
N ALA A 57 12.85 -4.07 1.28
CA ALA A 57 14.12 -4.74 1.03
C ALA A 57 14.50 -4.59 -0.45
N GLY A 58 15.78 -4.36 -0.72
CA GLY A 58 16.29 -4.31 -2.10
C GLY A 58 16.31 -5.70 -2.74
N ILE A 59 15.17 -6.11 -3.31
CA ILE A 59 14.99 -7.39 -3.99
C ILE A 59 14.78 -7.19 -5.49
N SER A 60 15.05 -8.23 -6.28
CA SER A 60 14.73 -8.22 -7.70
C SER A 60 13.24 -8.48 -7.94
N VAL A 61 12.75 -8.16 -9.14
CA VAL A 61 11.37 -8.42 -9.53
C VAL A 61 11.03 -9.91 -9.49
N GLU A 62 11.99 -10.78 -9.85
CA GLU A 62 11.82 -12.23 -9.82
C GLU A 62 11.66 -12.76 -8.39
N GLU A 63 12.44 -12.24 -7.46
CA GLU A 63 12.31 -12.59 -6.04
C GLU A 63 10.99 -12.05 -5.48
N ASN A 64 10.58 -10.84 -5.87
CA ASN A 64 9.30 -10.26 -5.51
C ASN A 64 8.14 -11.15 -6.00
N ASP A 65 8.18 -11.60 -7.26
CA ASP A 65 7.16 -12.48 -7.85
C ASP A 65 7.04 -13.81 -7.07
N VAL A 66 8.17 -14.41 -6.71
CA VAL A 66 8.20 -15.64 -5.89
C VAL A 66 7.54 -15.39 -4.53
N ARG A 67 7.88 -14.31 -3.85
CA ARG A 67 7.32 -13.98 -2.52
C ARG A 67 5.82 -13.70 -2.58
N VAL A 68 5.36 -12.94 -3.59
CA VAL A 68 3.93 -12.70 -3.82
C VAL A 68 3.20 -14.02 -4.07
N GLY A 69 3.80 -14.92 -4.88
CA GLY A 69 3.26 -16.26 -5.10
C GLY A 69 3.17 -17.08 -3.81
N ASP A 70 4.15 -16.98 -2.91
CA ASP A 70 4.13 -17.69 -1.63
C ASP A 70 3.06 -17.13 -0.66
N VAL A 71 2.84 -15.80 -0.66
CA VAL A 71 1.75 -15.17 0.09
C VAL A 71 0.40 -15.66 -0.44
N LEU A 72 0.19 -15.67 -1.76
CA LEU A 72 -1.07 -16.12 -2.36
C LEU A 72 -1.37 -17.59 -2.11
N LYS A 73 -0.35 -18.47 -2.07
CA LYS A 73 -0.52 -19.86 -1.68
C LYS A 73 -1.10 -20.04 -0.27
N GLN A 74 -0.87 -19.11 0.64
CA GLN A 74 -1.42 -19.21 2.00
C GLN A 74 -2.94 -19.07 2.02
N VAL A 75 -3.49 -18.37 1.05
CA VAL A 75 -4.94 -18.10 0.95
C VAL A 75 -5.59 -18.90 -0.18
N ASP A 76 -4.87 -19.86 -0.75
CA ASP A 76 -5.42 -20.79 -1.73
C ASP A 76 -6.64 -21.52 -1.13
N GLY A 77 -7.75 -21.50 -1.84
CA GLY A 77 -9.04 -22.00 -1.35
C GLY A 77 -9.92 -21.00 -0.58
N LEU A 78 -9.41 -19.84 -0.16
CA LEU A 78 -10.22 -18.72 0.35
C LEU A 78 -10.49 -17.67 -0.72
N VAL A 79 -9.64 -17.62 -1.74
CA VAL A 79 -9.67 -16.63 -2.83
C VAL A 79 -10.12 -17.33 -4.11
N GLN A 80 -11.14 -16.77 -4.77
CA GLN A 80 -11.68 -17.30 -6.03
C GLN A 80 -10.84 -16.85 -7.23
N THR A 81 -10.43 -15.59 -7.22
CA THR A 81 -9.63 -14.95 -8.28
C THR A 81 -8.60 -14.04 -7.67
N SER A 82 -7.40 -14.03 -8.26
CA SER A 82 -6.36 -13.08 -7.90
C SER A 82 -5.61 -12.61 -9.15
N THR A 83 -5.22 -11.34 -9.15
CA THR A 83 -4.38 -10.75 -10.18
C THR A 83 -3.30 -9.91 -9.49
N ALA A 84 -2.05 -10.19 -9.80
CA ALA A 84 -0.91 -9.50 -9.20
C ALA A 84 -0.18 -8.65 -10.24
N MET A 85 0.18 -7.43 -9.86
CA MET A 85 1.15 -6.58 -10.52
C MET A 85 2.39 -6.53 -9.62
N VAL A 86 3.52 -7.03 -10.13
CA VAL A 86 4.74 -7.19 -9.34
C VAL A 86 5.85 -6.33 -9.92
N GLY A 87 6.39 -5.43 -9.09
CA GLY A 87 7.53 -4.61 -9.45
C GLY A 87 7.26 -3.53 -10.50
N VAL A 88 8.33 -3.04 -11.12
CA VAL A 88 8.29 -1.99 -12.13
C VAL A 88 7.49 -2.44 -13.35
N GLN A 89 6.63 -1.55 -13.82
CA GLN A 89 5.78 -1.81 -14.98
C GLN A 89 6.09 -0.81 -16.09
N ASP A 90 6.50 -1.32 -17.24
CA ASP A 90 6.74 -0.54 -18.45
C ASP A 90 5.47 -0.40 -19.30
N PHE A 91 4.41 0.19 -18.75
CA PHE A 91 3.21 0.46 -19.50
C PHE A 91 3.23 1.85 -20.15
N VAL A 92 2.68 1.93 -21.36
CA VAL A 92 2.53 3.19 -22.12
C VAL A 92 1.50 4.13 -21.49
N LEU A 93 0.58 3.60 -20.69
CA LEU A 93 -0.45 4.38 -20.01
C LEU A 93 0.04 4.78 -18.63
N SER A 94 -0.05 6.08 -18.31
CA SER A 94 0.32 6.61 -17.01
C SER A 94 -0.45 5.92 -15.89
N HIS A 95 0.29 5.46 -14.89
CA HIS A 95 -0.26 4.97 -13.63
C HIS A 95 -0.36 6.11 -12.64
N THR A 96 -1.22 5.94 -11.66
CA THR A 96 -1.31 6.87 -10.52
C THR A 96 -0.07 6.77 -9.63
N GLU A 97 0.58 5.61 -9.59
CA GLU A 97 1.79 5.36 -8.80
C GLU A 97 2.69 4.37 -9.56
N ASP A 98 3.98 4.67 -9.65
CA ASP A 98 4.98 3.74 -10.18
C ASP A 98 5.46 2.83 -9.05
N LEU A 99 5.34 1.50 -9.26
CA LEU A 99 5.86 0.53 -8.31
C LEU A 99 7.38 0.41 -8.43
N THR A 100 8.03 0.22 -7.30
CA THR A 100 9.45 -0.15 -7.24
C THR A 100 9.63 -1.65 -7.42
N THR A 101 10.86 -2.14 -7.57
CA THR A 101 11.15 -3.58 -7.70
C THR A 101 10.72 -4.39 -6.47
N SER A 102 10.60 -3.74 -5.31
CA SER A 102 10.23 -4.35 -4.02
C SER A 102 8.75 -4.21 -3.68
N GLU A 103 7.95 -3.64 -4.56
CA GLU A 103 6.52 -3.43 -4.33
C GLU A 103 5.67 -4.32 -5.23
N ALA A 104 4.48 -4.62 -4.75
CA ALA A 104 3.49 -5.36 -5.51
C ALA A 104 2.08 -4.89 -5.14
N VAL A 105 1.18 -4.93 -6.11
CA VAL A 105 -0.24 -4.70 -5.92
C VAL A 105 -1.00 -5.93 -6.37
N VAL A 106 -1.81 -6.49 -5.48
CA VAL A 106 -2.59 -7.70 -5.74
C VAL A 106 -4.07 -7.41 -5.52
N TYR A 107 -4.85 -7.57 -6.59
CA TYR A 107 -6.28 -7.66 -6.48
C TYR A 107 -6.68 -9.10 -6.19
N PHE A 108 -7.60 -9.32 -5.26
CA PHE A 108 -8.18 -10.63 -5.04
C PHE A 108 -9.64 -10.54 -4.57
N GLN A 109 -10.40 -11.57 -4.91
CA GLN A 109 -11.81 -11.70 -4.61
C GLN A 109 -12.08 -13.00 -3.86
N ALA A 110 -12.81 -12.91 -2.76
CA ALA A 110 -13.32 -14.05 -1.99
C ALA A 110 -14.81 -14.30 -2.29
N GLU A 111 -15.37 -15.34 -1.71
CA GLU A 111 -16.79 -15.66 -1.89
C GLU A 111 -17.70 -14.64 -1.16
N ASP A 112 -17.31 -14.24 0.04
CA ASP A 112 -18.02 -13.28 0.87
C ASP A 112 -17.04 -12.42 1.71
N GLY A 113 -17.57 -11.42 2.40
CA GLY A 113 -16.77 -10.50 3.23
C GLY A 113 -16.16 -11.18 4.45
N GLU A 114 -16.72 -12.26 4.98
CA GLU A 114 -16.14 -13.01 6.09
C GLU A 114 -14.92 -13.81 5.64
N THR A 115 -15.02 -14.50 4.51
CA THR A 115 -13.92 -15.23 3.88
C THR A 115 -12.80 -14.27 3.48
N LEU A 116 -13.15 -13.07 3.00
CA LEU A 116 -12.19 -12.01 2.70
C LEU A 116 -11.39 -11.60 3.94
N ARG A 117 -12.07 -11.36 5.07
CA ARG A 117 -11.41 -10.99 6.34
C ARG A 117 -10.47 -12.09 6.82
N GLN A 118 -10.88 -13.35 6.73
CA GLN A 118 -10.04 -14.51 7.08
C GLN A 118 -8.79 -14.58 6.19
N ALA A 119 -8.93 -14.33 4.88
CA ALA A 119 -7.81 -14.27 3.96
C ALA A 119 -6.83 -13.14 4.32
N GLN A 120 -7.34 -11.95 4.58
CA GLN A 120 -6.54 -10.79 4.99
C GLN A 120 -5.79 -11.05 6.30
N GLU A 121 -6.44 -11.63 7.31
CA GLU A 121 -5.81 -11.95 8.58
C GLU A 121 -4.71 -13.01 8.42
N LYS A 122 -4.96 -14.03 7.61
CA LYS A 122 -3.98 -15.08 7.31
C LYS A 122 -2.74 -14.53 6.61
N ILE A 123 -2.94 -13.60 5.66
CA ILE A 123 -1.85 -12.90 5.00
C ILE A 123 -1.06 -12.04 5.99
N ARG A 124 -1.71 -11.24 6.84
CA ARG A 124 -1.03 -10.43 7.86
C ARG A 124 -0.17 -11.27 8.78
N ASN A 125 -0.71 -12.38 9.28
CA ASN A 125 0.01 -13.30 10.16
C ASN A 125 1.23 -13.91 9.46
N TYR A 126 1.07 -14.36 8.21
CA TYR A 126 2.16 -14.90 7.42
C TYR A 126 3.26 -13.86 7.16
N MET A 127 2.87 -12.64 6.79
CA MET A 127 3.82 -11.53 6.59
C MET A 127 4.57 -11.17 7.86
N ALA A 128 3.88 -11.09 9.00
CA ALA A 128 4.51 -10.79 10.28
C ALA A 128 5.52 -11.86 10.71
N GLU A 129 5.25 -13.14 10.42
CA GLU A 129 6.13 -14.26 10.77
C GLU A 129 7.35 -14.38 9.84
N HIS A 130 7.14 -14.27 8.52
CA HIS A 130 8.17 -14.57 7.52
C HIS A 130 8.89 -13.32 7.00
N TYR A 131 8.20 -12.18 6.99
CA TYR A 131 8.71 -10.91 6.44
C TYR A 131 8.47 -9.73 7.40
N PRO A 132 9.06 -9.74 8.60
CA PRO A 132 8.75 -8.75 9.65
C PRO A 132 9.11 -7.30 9.30
N HIS A 133 9.86 -7.10 8.21
CA HIS A 133 10.18 -5.76 7.70
C HIS A 133 9.28 -5.33 6.54
N GLY A 134 8.56 -6.26 5.94
CA GLY A 134 7.60 -6.00 4.89
C GLY A 134 6.33 -5.37 5.45
N THR A 135 5.65 -4.62 4.60
CA THR A 135 4.37 -4.00 4.91
C THR A 135 3.29 -4.57 4.01
N VAL A 136 2.10 -4.74 4.56
CA VAL A 136 0.93 -5.14 3.78
C VAL A 136 -0.25 -4.25 4.17
N GLU A 137 -0.84 -3.62 3.18
CA GLU A 137 -2.02 -2.77 3.32
C GLU A 137 -3.15 -3.33 2.48
N PHE A 138 -4.36 -3.26 3.02
CA PHE A 138 -5.57 -3.68 2.30
C PHE A 138 -6.47 -2.47 2.12
N GLY A 139 -6.84 -2.20 0.89
CA GLY A 139 -7.77 -1.16 0.51
C GLY A 139 -8.97 -1.72 -0.25
N ALA A 140 -9.97 -0.88 -0.47
CA ALA A 140 -11.08 -1.19 -1.34
C ALA A 140 -10.59 -1.35 -2.79
N SER A 141 -11.19 -2.25 -3.55
CA SER A 141 -10.77 -2.55 -4.93
C SER A 141 -11.13 -1.48 -5.96
N GLY A 142 -11.62 -0.33 -5.52
CA GLY A 142 -11.82 0.83 -6.40
C GLY A 142 -13.20 0.91 -7.05
N ASN A 143 -14.24 0.85 -6.26
CA ASN A 143 -15.52 1.40 -6.69
C ASN A 143 -15.36 2.93 -6.93
N ILE A 144 -15.95 3.47 -7.99
CA ILE A 144 -15.93 4.91 -8.28
C ILE A 144 -16.37 5.76 -7.08
N PHE A 145 -17.28 5.23 -6.25
CA PHE A 145 -17.72 5.90 -5.02
C PHE A 145 -16.65 5.89 -3.94
N ASP A 146 -15.89 4.79 -3.79
CA ASP A 146 -14.77 4.74 -2.86
C ASP A 146 -13.66 5.69 -3.29
N LEU A 147 -13.38 5.79 -4.59
CA LEU A 147 -12.37 6.72 -5.13
C LEU A 147 -12.74 8.20 -4.94
N ILE A 148 -14.03 8.54 -4.92
CA ILE A 148 -14.52 9.92 -4.74
C ILE A 148 -14.68 10.26 -3.27
N PHE A 149 -15.04 9.29 -2.42
CA PHE A 149 -15.44 9.51 -1.04
C PHE A 149 -14.50 8.90 0.01
N SER A 150 -13.59 8.00 -0.39
CA SER A 150 -12.51 7.56 0.50
C SER A 150 -11.51 8.70 0.64
N ASN A 151 -11.22 9.06 1.85
CA ASN A 151 -10.12 9.95 2.16
C ASN A 151 -8.98 9.03 2.60
N ASP A 152 -8.05 8.73 1.70
CA ASP A 152 -6.85 7.94 1.98
C ASP A 152 -5.83 8.72 2.82
N ASP A 153 -6.13 9.97 3.17
CA ASP A 153 -5.29 10.77 4.05
C ASP A 153 -5.30 10.18 5.46
N ALA A 154 -4.12 10.07 6.04
CA ALA A 154 -3.98 9.65 7.44
C ALA A 154 -4.71 10.63 8.37
N ASP A 155 -5.55 10.12 9.28
CA ASP A 155 -6.26 10.93 10.27
C ASP A 155 -5.31 11.74 11.17
N LEU A 156 -4.10 11.23 11.36
CA LEU A 156 -3.05 11.88 12.13
C LEU A 156 -1.67 11.58 11.54
N GLU A 157 -0.95 12.61 11.12
CA GLU A 157 0.43 12.52 10.69
C GLU A 157 1.38 12.96 11.83
N ILE A 158 2.26 12.06 12.27
CA ILE A 158 3.28 12.36 13.27
C ILE A 158 4.65 12.44 12.59
N ARG A 159 5.25 13.63 12.56
CA ARG A 159 6.58 13.84 12.00
C ARG A 159 7.63 13.80 13.11
N LEU A 160 8.51 12.80 13.04
CA LEU A 160 9.65 12.68 13.95
C LEU A 160 10.86 13.43 13.39
N GLN A 161 11.42 14.34 14.17
CA GLN A 161 12.60 15.09 13.82
C GLN A 161 13.61 15.06 14.96
N ARG A 162 14.88 14.84 14.66
CA ARG A 162 15.95 14.89 15.66
C ARG A 162 16.26 16.34 16.05
N GLN A 163 16.53 16.59 17.33
CA GLN A 163 16.95 17.88 17.82
C GLN A 163 18.29 18.25 17.14
N GLY A 164 18.29 19.30 16.29
CA GLY A 164 19.43 19.65 15.44
C GLY A 164 19.22 19.41 13.93
N GLY A 165 18.04 18.99 13.49
CA GLY A 165 17.63 18.94 12.07
C GLY A 165 18.04 17.69 11.30
N GLY A 166 18.56 16.65 11.97
CA GLY A 166 18.86 15.35 11.36
C GLY A 166 17.64 14.44 11.29
N ARG A 167 17.67 13.45 10.38
CA ARG A 167 16.69 12.35 10.39
C ARG A 167 16.92 11.48 11.62
N PRO A 168 15.87 10.99 12.30
CA PRO A 168 15.99 10.01 13.37
C PRO A 168 16.60 8.71 12.81
N ASP A 169 17.28 7.96 13.67
CA ASP A 169 17.74 6.63 13.30
C ASP A 169 16.53 5.70 13.12
N VAL A 170 16.64 4.77 12.19
CA VAL A 170 15.56 3.79 11.89
C VAL A 170 15.17 3.00 13.15
N GLN A 171 16.16 2.65 13.99
CA GLN A 171 15.90 1.94 15.24
C GLN A 171 15.13 2.79 16.25
N GLU A 172 15.47 4.08 16.37
CA GLU A 172 14.76 5.04 17.23
C GLU A 172 13.29 5.20 16.75
N ALA A 173 13.10 5.32 15.44
CA ALA A 173 11.77 5.44 14.84
C ALA A 173 10.93 4.17 15.06
N ARG A 174 11.50 2.98 14.89
CA ARG A 174 10.82 1.70 15.19
C ARG A 174 10.45 1.56 16.65
N ALA A 175 11.36 1.84 17.58
CA ALA A 175 11.07 1.79 19.02
C ALA A 175 9.94 2.75 19.42
N PHE A 176 9.86 3.91 18.76
CA PHE A 176 8.76 4.85 18.96
C PHE A 176 7.43 4.27 18.43
N LEU A 177 7.43 3.67 17.24
CA LEU A 177 6.25 3.03 16.68
C LEU A 177 5.76 1.84 17.51
N ASP A 178 6.68 1.01 18.01
CA ASP A 178 6.35 -0.09 18.92
C ASP A 178 5.67 0.44 20.19
N THR A 179 6.15 1.57 20.71
CA THR A 179 5.54 2.23 21.86
C THR A 179 4.13 2.73 21.56
N LEU A 180 3.91 3.30 20.34
CA LEU A 180 2.60 3.77 19.90
C LEU A 180 1.64 2.60 19.69
N SER A 181 2.05 1.55 19.01
CA SER A 181 1.21 0.38 18.74
C SER A 181 0.78 -0.33 20.02
N HIS A 182 1.65 -0.40 21.04
CA HIS A 182 1.30 -0.95 22.36
C HIS A 182 0.34 -0.05 23.14
N ARG A 183 0.40 1.25 22.92
CA ARG A 183 -0.42 2.21 23.66
C ARG A 183 -1.79 2.46 23.02
N PHE A 184 -1.88 2.28 21.73
CA PHE A 184 -3.07 2.52 20.90
C PHE A 184 -3.39 1.27 20.10
N LEU A 185 -3.92 0.24 20.75
CA LEU A 185 -4.20 -1.07 20.18
C LEU A 185 -5.24 -1.06 19.03
N GLU A 186 -6.08 -0.03 18.98
CA GLU A 186 -7.14 0.11 17.98
C GLU A 186 -6.72 0.97 16.76
N VAL A 187 -5.51 1.53 16.78
CA VAL A 187 -5.03 2.41 15.71
C VAL A 187 -4.07 1.66 14.81
N ALA A 188 -4.34 1.64 13.51
CA ALA A 188 -3.39 1.16 12.52
C ALA A 188 -2.22 2.15 12.41
N VAL A 189 -1.04 1.74 12.85
CA VAL A 189 0.18 2.54 12.76
C VAL A 189 0.97 2.06 11.54
N GLN A 190 1.24 2.96 10.60
CA GLN A 190 2.06 2.62 9.44
C GLN A 190 3.51 2.38 9.87
N PRO A 191 4.16 1.31 9.40
CA PRO A 191 5.54 1.01 9.74
C PRO A 191 6.52 2.01 9.12
N VAL A 192 7.70 2.13 9.72
CA VAL A 192 8.80 2.93 9.15
C VAL A 192 9.37 2.18 7.96
N VAL A 193 9.18 2.75 6.77
CA VAL A 193 9.83 2.28 5.56
C VAL A 193 11.33 2.58 5.64
N SER A 194 12.17 1.54 5.57
CA SER A 194 13.62 1.69 5.57
C SER A 194 14.25 0.68 4.63
N GLU A 195 14.99 1.16 3.65
CA GLU A 195 15.71 0.35 2.69
C GLU A 195 17.20 0.29 3.04
N ARG A 196 17.79 -0.92 2.99
CA ARG A 196 19.24 -1.12 3.13
C ARG A 196 19.89 -0.98 1.78
N ASN A 197 20.53 0.17 1.55
CA ASN A 197 21.27 0.40 0.32
C ASN A 197 22.77 0.12 0.52
N ILE A 198 23.39 -0.56 -0.45
CA ILE A 198 24.84 -0.69 -0.54
C ILE A 198 25.35 0.40 -1.49
N GLN A 199 26.10 1.34 -0.96
CA GLN A 199 26.68 2.42 -1.73
C GLN A 199 28.15 2.10 -2.05
N TYR A 200 28.48 2.00 -3.33
CA TYR A 200 29.86 1.90 -3.78
C TYR A 200 30.41 3.31 -4.03
N VAL A 201 31.45 3.67 -3.29
CA VAL A 201 32.15 4.94 -3.44
C VAL A 201 33.44 4.71 -4.19
N ALA A 202 33.61 5.38 -5.33
CA ALA A 202 34.84 5.25 -6.11
C ALA A 202 36.00 6.01 -5.41
N ASP A 203 37.13 5.32 -5.21
CA ASP A 203 38.37 5.94 -4.73
C ASP A 203 39.09 6.61 -5.91
N THR A 204 38.98 7.92 -5.98
CA THR A 204 39.53 8.73 -7.07
C THR A 204 41.07 8.74 -7.09
N GLU A 205 41.73 8.57 -5.95
CA GLU A 205 43.19 8.48 -5.88
C GLU A 205 43.69 7.17 -6.48
N GLN A 206 43.06 6.05 -6.12
CA GLN A 206 43.35 4.76 -6.70
C GLN A 206 43.04 4.72 -8.19
N MET A 207 41.93 5.30 -8.62
CA MET A 207 41.60 5.41 -10.04
C MET A 207 42.69 6.13 -10.84
N ALA A 208 43.24 7.21 -10.29
CA ALA A 208 44.33 7.95 -10.93
C ALA A 208 45.61 7.11 -11.01
N VAL A 209 45.96 6.36 -9.96
CA VAL A 209 47.14 5.45 -9.94
C VAL A 209 47.04 4.36 -11.00
N TYR A 210 45.83 3.79 -11.16
CA TYR A 210 45.60 2.69 -12.12
C TYR A 210 45.14 3.21 -13.50
N HIS A 211 45.14 4.52 -13.75
CA HIS A 211 44.69 5.15 -15.01
C HIS A 211 43.27 4.74 -15.44
N VAL A 212 42.39 4.49 -14.48
CA VAL A 212 40.98 4.15 -14.73
C VAL A 212 40.15 5.41 -14.77
N SER A 213 39.50 5.68 -15.90
CA SER A 213 38.57 6.82 -15.99
C SER A 213 37.23 6.51 -15.32
N TYR A 214 36.59 7.55 -14.78
CA TYR A 214 35.24 7.41 -14.19
C TYR A 214 34.22 6.86 -15.19
N ALA A 215 34.32 7.28 -16.46
CA ALA A 215 33.46 6.77 -17.52
C ALA A 215 33.64 5.26 -17.77
N ALA A 216 34.89 4.77 -17.76
CA ALA A 216 35.16 3.34 -17.92
C ALA A 216 34.62 2.53 -16.73
N LEU A 217 34.78 3.03 -15.50
CA LEU A 217 34.24 2.41 -14.29
C LEU A 217 32.70 2.36 -14.34
N GLN A 218 32.06 3.48 -14.68
CA GLN A 218 30.61 3.56 -14.79
C GLN A 218 30.05 2.63 -15.89
N ALA A 219 30.69 2.61 -17.07
CA ALA A 219 30.29 1.72 -18.15
C ALA A 219 30.39 0.25 -17.74
N ARG A 220 31.46 -0.11 -17.02
CA ARG A 220 31.65 -1.47 -16.53
C ARG A 220 30.63 -1.86 -15.47
N LEU A 221 30.36 -0.97 -14.51
CA LEU A 221 29.34 -1.19 -13.49
C LEU A 221 27.95 -1.33 -14.10
N ARG A 222 27.60 -0.48 -15.05
CA ARG A 222 26.32 -0.61 -15.78
C ARG A 222 26.22 -1.96 -16.49
N MET A 223 27.27 -2.40 -17.17
CA MET A 223 27.28 -3.69 -17.86
C MET A 223 27.09 -4.88 -16.90
N LEU A 224 27.56 -4.76 -15.65
CA LEU A 224 27.50 -5.81 -14.64
C LEU A 224 26.17 -5.81 -13.88
N VAL A 225 25.58 -4.63 -13.63
CA VAL A 225 24.41 -4.47 -12.75
C VAL A 225 23.11 -4.33 -13.55
N SER A 226 23.17 -3.76 -14.77
CA SER A 226 21.98 -3.56 -15.60
C SER A 226 21.66 -4.80 -16.41
N GLN A 227 20.38 -4.98 -16.66
CA GLN A 227 19.90 -5.89 -17.71
C GLN A 227 20.34 -5.29 -19.06
N ASN A 228 21.28 -5.98 -19.76
CA ASN A 228 21.75 -5.53 -21.06
C ASN A 228 20.79 -6.03 -22.13
N GLU A 229 19.80 -5.23 -22.48
CA GLU A 229 18.93 -5.49 -23.61
C GLU A 229 19.74 -5.36 -24.90
N VAL A 230 19.78 -6.43 -25.70
CA VAL A 230 20.51 -6.48 -26.97
C VAL A 230 19.60 -6.11 -28.12
N TYR A 231 18.39 -6.63 -28.10
CA TYR A 231 17.31 -6.31 -29.05
C TYR A 231 15.97 -6.78 -28.49
N ALA A 232 14.89 -6.26 -29.06
CA ALA A 232 13.53 -6.70 -28.73
C ALA A 232 12.94 -7.48 -29.90
N ILE A 233 12.29 -8.60 -29.60
CA ILE A 233 11.50 -9.37 -30.56
C ILE A 233 10.06 -8.90 -30.47
N ASN A 234 9.52 -8.38 -31.56
CA ASN A 234 8.12 -7.99 -31.64
C ASN A 234 7.26 -9.17 -32.08
N GLU A 235 6.42 -9.66 -31.22
CA GLU A 235 5.46 -10.73 -31.50
C GLU A 235 4.03 -10.17 -31.38
N GLY A 236 3.49 -9.70 -32.48
CA GLY A 236 2.18 -9.05 -32.54
C GLY A 236 2.14 -7.75 -31.71
N ALA A 237 1.34 -7.73 -30.65
CA ALA A 237 1.20 -6.58 -29.74
C ALA A 237 2.22 -6.59 -28.58
N ARG A 238 3.09 -7.59 -28.50
CA ARG A 238 4.08 -7.74 -27.41
C ARG A 238 5.49 -7.50 -27.93
N SER A 239 6.25 -6.73 -27.17
CA SER A 239 7.71 -6.58 -27.35
C SER A 239 8.40 -7.40 -26.27
N LEU A 240 9.21 -8.39 -26.68
CA LEU A 240 9.96 -9.25 -25.77
C LEU A 240 11.42 -8.82 -25.82
N PRO A 241 11.95 -8.19 -24.76
CA PRO A 241 13.36 -7.81 -24.71
C PRO A 241 14.25 -9.05 -24.60
N VAL A 242 15.28 -9.14 -25.41
CA VAL A 242 16.32 -10.15 -25.30
C VAL A 242 17.47 -9.57 -24.50
N ILE A 243 17.66 -10.12 -23.31
CA ILE A 243 18.60 -9.63 -22.31
C ILE A 243 19.79 -10.58 -22.23
N ILE A 244 21.00 -10.03 -22.26
CA ILE A 244 22.23 -10.76 -21.92
C ILE A 244 22.71 -10.31 -20.56
N GLY A 245 22.78 -11.25 -19.62
CA GLY A 245 23.24 -10.99 -18.27
C GLY A 245 23.17 -12.22 -17.37
N GLU A 246 23.77 -12.15 -16.21
CA GLU A 246 23.62 -13.18 -15.17
C GLU A 246 22.33 -12.93 -14.40
N ARG A 247 21.51 -13.95 -14.23
CA ARG A 247 20.14 -13.87 -13.65
C ARG A 247 20.09 -13.39 -12.20
N SER A 248 21.20 -13.58 -11.47
CA SER A 248 21.38 -13.04 -10.11
C SER A 248 22.84 -12.71 -9.89
N MET A 249 23.16 -11.45 -9.68
CA MET A 249 24.51 -11.03 -9.35
C MET A 249 24.61 -10.78 -7.84
N ASP A 250 25.37 -11.63 -7.15
CA ASP A 250 25.74 -11.40 -5.76
C ASP A 250 26.71 -10.20 -5.69
N SER A 251 26.44 -9.26 -4.75
CA SER A 251 27.30 -8.10 -4.49
C SER A 251 28.77 -8.46 -4.24
N ARG A 252 29.04 -9.69 -3.74
CA ARG A 252 30.39 -10.21 -3.56
C ARG A 252 31.08 -10.54 -4.88
N LYS A 253 30.34 -10.99 -5.88
CA LYS A 253 30.89 -11.27 -7.21
C LYS A 253 31.26 -9.98 -7.95
N LEU A 254 30.50 -8.89 -7.75
CA LEU A 254 30.81 -7.59 -8.33
C LEU A 254 32.22 -7.11 -8.01
N LEU A 255 32.71 -7.35 -6.78
CA LEU A 255 34.06 -6.96 -6.34
C LEU A 255 35.17 -7.81 -6.98
N GLN A 256 34.86 -8.94 -7.64
CA GLN A 256 35.82 -9.80 -8.30
C GLN A 256 36.09 -9.42 -9.77
N TYR A 257 35.25 -8.57 -10.34
CA TYR A 257 35.44 -8.12 -11.73
C TYR A 257 36.47 -6.99 -11.80
N THR A 258 37.46 -7.20 -12.62
CA THR A 258 38.55 -6.25 -12.85
C THR A 258 38.15 -5.25 -13.93
N VAL A 259 38.33 -3.97 -13.65
CA VAL A 259 38.23 -2.90 -14.66
C VAL A 259 39.61 -2.76 -15.31
N ARG A 260 39.68 -2.99 -16.60
CA ARG A 260 40.87 -2.73 -17.41
C ARG A 260 40.68 -1.51 -18.28
#